data_4310a93ead3040815d261911ff2a411a
#
_entry.id   4310a93ead3040815d261911ff2a411a
#
_cell.length_a   1.000
_cell.length_b   1.000
_cell.length_c   1.000
_cell.angle_alpha   90.00
_cell.angle_beta   90.00
_cell.angle_gamma   90.00
#
_symmetry.space_group_name_H-M   'P 1'
#
loop_
_entity.id
_entity.type
_entity.pdbx_description
1 polymer ?
#
loop_
_entity_poly.entity_id
_entity_poly.type
_entity_poly.pdbx_seq_one_letter_code
_entity_poly.pdbx_strand_id
1 'polypeptide(L)'
;EGKVPSPPASNRFTILYTSDIHAQLDTHDEFFWENGKAVYRKRGGLAVLKTMINHYRKQNPENTILIDGGDYFHGSAVASLTEGEVLIPFLNDIQYDLILPGNWEVVYKKKKMLYDMGHSNAAKICANMWHKTNDSDNGELIYPPYWIKYIAGAKVGFIGYTDHLIPKRQSPAYSEGI
;
A
#
# COMPACT_ATOMS: atom_id res chain seq x y z
N GLU A 1 -22.51 -20.62 41.06
CA GLU A 1 -21.79 -20.90 39.81
C GLU A 1 -20.83 -19.73 39.56
N GLY A 2 -19.51 -19.96 39.90
CA GLY A 2 -18.46 -18.97 39.69
C GLY A 2 -18.19 -18.80 38.19
N LYS A 3 -18.40 -17.60 37.64
CA LYS A 3 -17.95 -17.24 36.29
C LYS A 3 -16.43 -17.44 36.26
N VAL A 4 -15.95 -18.38 35.45
CA VAL A 4 -14.53 -18.46 35.09
C VAL A 4 -14.15 -17.12 34.46
N PRO A 5 -13.15 -16.39 34.96
CA PRO A 5 -12.73 -15.14 34.36
C PRO A 5 -12.30 -15.42 32.92
N SER A 6 -12.83 -14.62 31.97
CA SER A 6 -12.36 -14.67 30.59
C SER A 6 -10.85 -14.46 30.57
N PRO A 7 -10.07 -15.20 29.74
CA PRO A 7 -8.65 -14.95 29.63
C PRO A 7 -8.42 -13.48 29.29
N PRO A 8 -7.35 -12.85 29.78
CA PRO A 8 -7.06 -11.46 29.49
C PRO A 8 -6.99 -11.29 27.97
N ALA A 9 -7.66 -10.24 27.48
CA ALA A 9 -7.60 -9.87 26.06
C ALA A 9 -6.12 -9.86 25.62
N SER A 10 -5.81 -10.56 24.55
CA SER A 10 -4.46 -10.62 24.02
C SER A 10 -4.02 -9.19 23.64
N ASN A 11 -3.02 -8.63 24.33
CA ASN A 11 -2.40 -7.35 23.97
C ASN A 11 -1.55 -7.46 22.70
N ARG A 12 -1.80 -8.46 21.86
CA ARG A 12 -1.07 -8.74 20.62
C ARG A 12 -1.91 -8.30 19.44
N PHE A 13 -1.29 -7.55 18.54
CA PHE A 13 -1.85 -7.24 17.23
C PHE A 13 -0.89 -7.67 16.12
N THR A 14 -1.41 -7.82 14.93
CA THR A 14 -0.68 -8.24 13.73
C THR A 14 -0.65 -7.09 12.74
N ILE A 15 0.52 -6.77 12.21
CA ILE A 15 0.67 -5.90 11.04
C ILE A 15 1.07 -6.77 9.86
N LEU A 16 0.24 -6.76 8.82
CA LEU A 16 0.57 -7.28 7.50
C LEU A 16 0.99 -6.10 6.64
N TYR A 17 2.10 -6.27 5.94
CA TYR A 17 2.67 -5.20 5.12
C TYR A 17 2.97 -5.71 3.72
N THR A 18 2.55 -4.94 2.73
CA THR A 18 2.92 -5.10 1.33
C THR A 18 3.54 -3.80 0.81
N SER A 19 4.31 -3.89 -0.24
CA SER A 19 4.94 -2.77 -0.92
C SER A 19 5.33 -3.23 -2.32
N ASP A 20 5.46 -2.29 -3.25
CA ASP A 20 6.00 -2.55 -4.58
C ASP A 20 5.26 -3.67 -5.34
N ILE A 21 3.95 -3.67 -5.27
CA ILE A 21 3.09 -4.66 -5.98
C ILE A 21 3.21 -4.48 -7.49
N HIS A 22 3.44 -3.25 -7.94
CA HIS A 22 3.69 -2.92 -9.35
C HIS A 22 2.71 -3.57 -10.33
N ALA A 23 1.43 -3.54 -9.96
CA ALA A 23 0.34 -4.06 -10.78
C ALA A 23 0.52 -5.50 -11.26
N GLN A 24 1.15 -6.36 -10.45
CA GLN A 24 1.29 -7.79 -10.70
C GLN A 24 -0.04 -8.51 -10.44
N LEU A 25 -0.96 -8.42 -11.42
CA LEU A 25 -2.32 -8.96 -11.30
C LEU A 25 -2.32 -10.49 -11.27
N ASP A 26 -1.57 -11.09 -12.18
CA ASP A 26 -1.56 -12.54 -12.41
C ASP A 26 -0.30 -13.22 -11.88
N THR A 27 -0.40 -14.53 -11.70
CA THR A 27 0.77 -15.34 -11.43
C THR A 27 1.72 -15.34 -12.63
N HIS A 28 3.01 -15.33 -12.38
CA HIS A 28 4.07 -15.38 -13.39
C HIS A 28 5.11 -16.43 -13.06
N ASP A 29 5.97 -16.74 -14.01
CA ASP A 29 7.10 -17.64 -13.81
C ASP A 29 8.23 -16.86 -13.12
N GLU A 30 8.43 -17.15 -11.82
CA GLU A 30 9.50 -16.58 -11.02
C GLU A 30 10.73 -17.48 -11.03
N PHE A 31 11.89 -16.87 -11.14
CA PHE A 31 13.18 -17.54 -11.20
C PHE A 31 13.74 -17.83 -9.81
N PHE A 32 14.19 -19.06 -9.60
CA PHE A 32 14.90 -19.48 -8.40
C PHE A 32 16.21 -20.19 -8.77
N TRP A 33 17.21 -20.03 -7.95
CA TRP A 33 18.47 -20.76 -8.07
C TRP A 33 18.54 -21.81 -6.96
N GLU A 34 18.33 -23.09 -7.31
CA GLU A 34 18.28 -24.19 -6.35
C GLU A 34 19.25 -25.30 -6.74
N ASN A 35 20.10 -25.73 -5.81
CA ASN A 35 21.06 -26.83 -6.01
C ASN A 35 21.91 -26.65 -7.28
N GLY A 36 22.35 -25.42 -7.59
CA GLY A 36 23.17 -25.11 -8.75
C GLY A 36 22.41 -25.13 -10.10
N LYS A 37 21.08 -25.06 -10.08
CA LYS A 37 20.24 -25.06 -11.29
C LYS A 37 19.19 -23.95 -11.25
N ALA A 38 18.87 -23.43 -12.42
CA ALA A 38 17.73 -22.53 -12.60
C ALA A 38 16.41 -23.33 -12.50
N VAL A 39 15.51 -22.85 -11.64
CA VAL A 39 14.17 -23.43 -11.46
C VAL A 39 13.14 -22.32 -11.61
N TYR A 40 12.09 -22.56 -12.39
CA TYR A 40 10.98 -21.63 -12.56
C TYR A 40 9.73 -22.18 -11.86
N ARG A 41 9.03 -21.28 -11.13
CA ARG A 41 7.77 -21.64 -10.46
C ARG A 41 6.76 -20.51 -10.59
N LYS A 42 5.50 -20.87 -10.75
CA LYS A 42 4.41 -19.89 -10.69
C LYS A 42 4.36 -19.22 -9.31
N ARG A 43 4.42 -17.91 -9.28
CA ARG A 43 4.38 -17.06 -8.08
C ARG A 43 3.61 -15.77 -8.36
N GLY A 44 3.34 -15.03 -7.29
CA GLY A 44 2.69 -13.72 -7.37
C GLY A 44 1.19 -13.79 -7.68
N GLY A 45 0.67 -12.66 -8.13
CA GLY A 45 -0.74 -12.45 -8.43
C GLY A 45 -1.57 -12.01 -7.23
N LEU A 46 -2.50 -11.06 -7.46
CA LEU A 46 -3.31 -10.46 -6.38
C LEU A 46 -4.26 -11.46 -5.72
N ALA A 47 -4.76 -12.46 -6.47
CA ALA A 47 -5.62 -13.50 -5.91
C ALA A 47 -4.87 -14.38 -4.89
N VAL A 48 -3.62 -14.71 -5.18
CA VAL A 48 -2.76 -15.45 -4.25
C VAL A 48 -2.42 -14.59 -3.04
N LEU A 49 -2.05 -13.33 -3.25
CA LEU A 49 -1.79 -12.36 -2.18
C LEU A 49 -3.00 -12.23 -1.25
N LYS A 50 -4.20 -12.03 -1.79
CA LYS A 50 -5.44 -11.95 -1.00
C LYS A 50 -5.67 -13.23 -0.18
N THR A 51 -5.41 -14.41 -0.75
CA THR A 51 -5.53 -15.68 -0.04
C THR A 51 -4.58 -15.75 1.15
N MET A 52 -3.33 -15.33 0.98
CA MET A 52 -2.34 -15.25 2.07
C MET A 52 -2.76 -14.25 3.14
N ILE A 53 -3.17 -13.05 2.75
CA ILE A 53 -3.65 -12.02 3.69
C ILE A 53 -4.81 -12.56 4.52
N ASN A 54 -5.81 -13.17 3.87
CA ASN A 54 -6.97 -13.74 4.55
C ASN A 54 -6.60 -14.89 5.50
N HIS A 55 -5.59 -15.69 5.15
CA HIS A 55 -5.07 -16.73 6.04
C HIS A 55 -4.52 -16.13 7.35
N TYR A 56 -3.71 -15.07 7.27
CA TYR A 56 -3.16 -14.42 8.46
C TYR A 56 -4.20 -13.60 9.23
N ARG A 57 -5.12 -12.92 8.55
CA ARG A 57 -6.24 -12.22 9.20
C ARG A 57 -7.09 -13.14 10.07
N LYS A 58 -7.36 -14.37 9.61
CA LYS A 58 -8.13 -15.36 10.39
C LYS A 58 -7.46 -15.77 11.70
N GLN A 59 -6.16 -15.60 11.84
CA GLN A 59 -5.43 -15.93 13.08
C GLN A 59 -5.62 -14.88 14.18
N ASN A 60 -5.91 -13.62 13.81
CA ASN A 60 -6.17 -12.52 14.74
C ASN A 60 -7.12 -11.48 14.10
N PRO A 61 -8.39 -11.86 13.84
CA PRO A 61 -9.29 -11.07 12.99
C PRO A 61 -9.60 -9.67 13.55
N GLU A 62 -9.74 -9.55 14.86
CA GLU A 62 -10.06 -8.30 15.55
C GLU A 62 -8.84 -7.33 15.62
N ASN A 63 -7.62 -7.86 15.53
CA ASN A 63 -6.41 -7.12 15.81
C ASN A 63 -5.35 -7.28 14.71
N THR A 64 -5.79 -7.33 13.44
CA THR A 64 -4.89 -7.31 12.28
C THR A 64 -5.09 -6.03 11.50
N ILE A 65 -3.98 -5.35 11.17
CA ILE A 65 -3.92 -4.19 10.29
C ILE A 65 -3.18 -4.58 9.03
N LEU A 66 -3.70 -4.24 7.86
CA LEU A 66 -3.04 -4.42 6.56
C LEU A 66 -2.65 -3.06 5.99
N ILE A 67 -1.37 -2.91 5.66
CA ILE A 67 -0.78 -1.68 5.14
C ILE A 67 -0.10 -1.95 3.80
N ASP A 68 -0.24 -1.01 2.86
CA ASP A 68 0.56 -0.98 1.64
C ASP A 68 1.49 0.24 1.63
N GLY A 69 2.76 0.01 1.34
CA GLY A 69 3.83 1.02 1.34
C GLY A 69 3.95 1.83 0.05
N GLY A 70 3.09 1.58 -0.95
CA GLY A 70 3.11 2.29 -2.23
C GLY A 70 3.71 1.49 -3.38
N ASP A 71 3.82 2.14 -4.52
CA ASP A 71 4.20 1.55 -5.81
C ASP A 71 3.20 0.46 -6.24
N TYR A 72 1.91 0.78 -6.14
CA TYR A 72 0.82 -0.14 -6.40
C TYR A 72 0.32 -0.08 -7.85
N PHE A 73 0.13 1.14 -8.40
CA PHE A 73 -0.66 1.39 -9.63
C PHE A 73 0.10 1.26 -10.94
N HIS A 74 1.41 1.07 -10.92
CA HIS A 74 2.26 1.02 -12.11
C HIS A 74 3.05 -0.29 -12.19
N GLY A 75 3.35 -0.79 -13.40
CA GLY A 75 4.30 -1.89 -13.62
C GLY A 75 3.84 -2.98 -14.60
N SER A 76 2.56 -3.04 -14.95
CA SER A 76 2.07 -3.96 -15.98
C SER A 76 1.50 -3.23 -17.19
N ALA A 77 1.40 -3.91 -18.33
CA ALA A 77 0.83 -3.33 -19.56
C ALA A 77 -0.60 -2.85 -19.34
N VAL A 78 -1.44 -3.63 -18.65
CA VAL A 78 -2.83 -3.25 -18.39
C VAL A 78 -2.91 -2.03 -17.45
N ALA A 79 -2.04 -1.93 -16.45
CA ALA A 79 -1.97 -0.76 -15.61
C ALA A 79 -1.55 0.49 -16.40
N SER A 80 -0.58 0.34 -17.31
CA SER A 80 -0.15 1.46 -18.18
C SER A 80 -1.26 1.92 -19.12
N LEU A 81 -2.04 1.00 -19.68
CA LEU A 81 -3.15 1.31 -20.58
C LEU A 81 -4.36 1.96 -19.88
N THR A 82 -4.53 1.71 -18.59
CA THR A 82 -5.61 2.25 -17.77
C THR A 82 -5.14 3.31 -16.79
N GLU A 83 -3.87 3.73 -16.90
CA GLU A 83 -3.25 4.68 -15.97
C GLU A 83 -3.47 4.29 -14.49
N GLY A 84 -3.38 2.98 -14.18
CA GLY A 84 -3.53 2.44 -12.85
C GLY A 84 -4.95 2.10 -12.40
N GLU A 85 -5.98 2.61 -13.08
CA GLU A 85 -7.39 2.49 -12.64
C GLU A 85 -7.84 1.03 -12.47
N VAL A 86 -7.32 0.11 -13.28
CA VAL A 86 -7.62 -1.33 -13.19
C VAL A 86 -7.32 -1.91 -11.80
N LEU A 87 -6.43 -1.31 -11.02
CA LEU A 87 -6.03 -1.81 -9.69
C LEU A 87 -7.03 -1.43 -8.58
N ILE A 88 -7.85 -0.40 -8.76
CA ILE A 88 -8.75 0.12 -7.73
C ILE A 88 -9.71 -0.95 -7.18
N PRO A 89 -10.40 -1.75 -8.03
CA PRO A 89 -11.28 -2.81 -7.53
C PRO A 89 -10.54 -3.85 -6.69
N PHE A 90 -9.32 -4.22 -7.09
CA PHE A 90 -8.51 -5.20 -6.35
C PHE A 90 -8.01 -4.64 -5.01
N LEU A 91 -7.59 -3.37 -4.99
CA LEU A 91 -7.17 -2.68 -3.77
C LEU A 91 -8.31 -2.67 -2.74
N ASN A 92 -9.53 -2.35 -3.17
CA ASN A 92 -10.71 -2.35 -2.32
C ASN A 92 -11.14 -3.75 -1.89
N ASP A 93 -11.00 -4.76 -2.77
CA ASP A 93 -11.32 -6.15 -2.48
C ASP A 93 -10.34 -6.80 -1.48
N ILE A 94 -9.06 -6.41 -1.50
CA ILE A 94 -8.03 -6.83 -0.52
C ILE A 94 -8.28 -6.19 0.85
N GLN A 95 -8.94 -5.03 0.89
CA GLN A 95 -9.32 -4.31 2.12
C GLN A 95 -8.11 -3.84 2.93
N TYR A 96 -7.28 -3.01 2.33
CA TYR A 96 -6.22 -2.32 3.05
C TYR A 96 -6.81 -1.35 4.08
N ASP A 97 -6.21 -1.30 5.27
CA ASP A 97 -6.54 -0.32 6.31
C ASP A 97 -5.85 1.03 6.04
N LEU A 98 -4.62 0.96 5.54
CA LEU A 98 -3.76 2.11 5.30
C LEU A 98 -2.94 1.91 4.03
N ILE A 99 -2.84 2.94 3.21
CA ILE A 99 -1.97 2.98 2.02
C ILE A 99 -1.15 4.27 2.00
N LEU A 100 0.04 4.18 1.44
CA LEU A 100 0.93 5.30 1.21
C LEU A 100 1.19 5.45 -0.29
N PRO A 101 1.39 6.68 -0.80
CA PRO A 101 1.93 6.84 -2.14
C PRO A 101 3.43 6.48 -2.14
N GLY A 102 3.83 5.61 -3.04
CA GLY A 102 5.23 5.35 -3.35
C GLY A 102 5.79 6.39 -4.34
N ASN A 103 6.94 6.09 -4.91
CA ASN A 103 7.55 6.98 -5.91
C ASN A 103 6.96 6.78 -7.33
N TRP A 104 6.26 5.70 -7.59
CA TRP A 104 5.62 5.45 -8.89
C TRP A 104 4.15 5.89 -8.97
N GLU A 105 3.49 6.24 -7.88
CA GLU A 105 2.12 6.76 -7.93
C GLU A 105 2.00 8.06 -8.72
N VAL A 106 3.08 8.82 -8.85
CA VAL A 106 3.10 10.07 -9.63
C VAL A 106 3.24 9.87 -11.15
N VAL A 107 3.55 8.65 -11.62
CA VAL A 107 3.85 8.37 -13.04
C VAL A 107 2.74 8.80 -14.00
N TYR A 108 1.49 8.73 -13.56
CA TYR A 108 0.32 9.19 -14.30
C TYR A 108 -0.10 10.61 -13.94
N LYS A 109 0.80 11.39 -13.34
CA LYS A 109 0.65 12.77 -12.88
C LYS A 109 -0.27 12.92 -11.66
N LYS A 110 -0.13 14.05 -11.00
CA LYS A 110 -0.85 14.39 -9.77
C LYS A 110 -2.35 14.14 -9.82
N LYS A 111 -3.02 14.60 -10.91
CA LYS A 111 -4.47 14.47 -11.03
C LYS A 111 -4.92 13.00 -10.98
N LYS A 112 -4.21 12.14 -11.70
CA LYS A 112 -4.53 10.70 -11.75
C LYS A 112 -4.19 10.00 -10.43
N MET A 113 -3.03 10.32 -9.84
CA MET A 113 -2.68 9.83 -8.50
C MET A 113 -3.78 10.15 -7.47
N LEU A 114 -4.23 11.41 -7.43
CA LEU A 114 -5.30 11.82 -6.50
C LEU A 114 -6.61 11.07 -6.77
N TYR A 115 -6.93 10.82 -8.06
CA TYR A 115 -8.10 10.05 -8.45
C TYR A 115 -8.00 8.61 -7.97
N ASP A 116 -6.93 7.89 -8.32
CA ASP A 116 -6.76 6.46 -8.01
C ASP A 116 -6.68 6.22 -6.50
N MET A 117 -5.85 6.99 -5.81
CA MET A 117 -5.76 6.94 -4.35
C MET A 117 -7.10 7.31 -3.68
N GLY A 118 -7.81 8.31 -4.23
CA GLY A 118 -9.10 8.76 -3.72
C GLY A 118 -10.21 7.71 -3.78
N HIS A 119 -10.16 6.82 -4.77
CA HIS A 119 -11.12 5.73 -4.93
C HIS A 119 -10.80 4.48 -4.09
N SER A 120 -9.66 4.45 -3.41
CA SER A 120 -9.39 3.43 -2.39
C SER A 120 -10.17 3.74 -1.11
N ASN A 121 -10.71 2.68 -0.46
CA ASN A 121 -11.37 2.78 0.83
C ASN A 121 -10.41 2.89 2.01
N ALA A 122 -9.10 2.59 1.81
CA ALA A 122 -8.07 2.67 2.84
C ALA A 122 -7.82 4.11 3.31
N ALA A 123 -7.35 4.30 4.54
CA ALA A 123 -6.76 5.57 4.96
C ALA A 123 -5.50 5.87 4.13
N LYS A 124 -5.18 7.14 3.91
CA LYS A 124 -3.98 7.59 3.18
C LYS A 124 -3.17 8.51 4.05
N ILE A 125 -1.86 8.31 4.09
CA ILE A 125 -0.93 9.20 4.81
C ILE A 125 0.33 9.46 3.99
N CYS A 126 0.86 10.69 4.09
CA CYS A 126 2.19 11.01 3.59
C CYS A 126 2.66 12.32 4.19
N ALA A 127 3.73 12.31 4.98
CA ALA A 127 4.23 13.47 5.70
C ALA A 127 5.11 14.41 4.86
N ASN A 128 5.51 13.99 3.66
CA ASN A 128 6.44 14.73 2.80
C ASN A 128 5.97 14.90 1.35
N MET A 129 4.65 14.85 1.12
CA MET A 129 4.07 15.13 -0.19
C MET A 129 3.14 16.33 -0.10
N TRP A 130 3.46 17.38 -0.86
CA TRP A 130 2.84 18.70 -0.73
C TRP A 130 2.16 19.12 -2.03
N HIS A 131 1.10 19.90 -1.94
CA HIS A 131 0.62 20.67 -3.08
C HIS A 131 1.63 21.79 -3.37
N LYS A 132 2.33 21.69 -4.48
CA LYS A 132 3.24 22.75 -4.91
C LYS A 132 2.45 23.89 -5.52
N THR A 133 2.58 25.10 -4.96
CA THR A 133 1.87 26.28 -5.42
C THR A 133 2.71 27.13 -6.39
N ASN A 134 4.04 27.11 -6.19
CA ASN A 134 5.05 27.73 -7.06
C ASN A 134 6.41 27.04 -6.83
N ASP A 135 7.47 27.51 -7.51
CA ASP A 135 8.79 26.87 -7.43
C ASP A 135 9.48 27.02 -6.05
N SER A 136 9.04 27.92 -5.23
CA SER A 136 9.68 28.25 -3.93
C SER A 136 8.86 27.83 -2.71
N ASP A 137 7.54 27.60 -2.86
CA ASP A 137 6.66 27.35 -1.71
C ASP A 137 5.89 26.05 -1.85
N ASN A 138 6.03 25.18 -0.86
CA ASN A 138 5.10 24.09 -0.65
C ASN A 138 3.79 24.64 -0.08
N GLY A 139 2.68 24.21 -0.65
CA GLY A 139 1.36 24.49 -0.09
C GLY A 139 1.00 23.55 1.05
N GLU A 140 -0.24 23.09 1.08
CA GLU A 140 -0.70 22.13 2.08
C GLU A 140 -0.23 20.71 1.76
N LEU A 141 -0.14 19.85 2.77
CA LEU A 141 0.07 18.41 2.58
C LEU A 141 -1.05 17.82 1.74
N ILE A 142 -0.69 16.95 0.78
CA ILE A 142 -1.66 16.23 -0.06
C ILE A 142 -2.44 15.21 0.77
N TYR A 143 -1.78 14.57 1.73
CA TYR A 143 -2.36 13.59 2.64
C TYR A 143 -2.01 13.94 4.08
N PRO A 144 -2.82 13.50 5.07
CA PRO A 144 -2.45 13.60 6.48
C PRO A 144 -1.06 12.99 6.73
N PRO A 145 -0.23 13.58 7.60
CA PRO A 145 1.12 13.08 7.84
C PRO A 145 1.17 11.78 8.63
N TYR A 146 0.13 11.49 9.39
CA TYR A 146 0.03 10.31 10.24
C TYR A 146 -1.41 9.80 10.34
N TRP A 147 -1.54 8.56 10.79
CA TRP A 147 -2.80 7.90 11.13
C TRP A 147 -2.70 7.24 12.50
N ILE A 148 -3.75 7.33 13.30
CA ILE A 148 -3.80 6.73 14.62
C ILE A 148 -4.89 5.65 14.63
N LYS A 149 -4.54 4.45 15.08
CA LYS A 149 -5.45 3.34 15.28
C LYS A 149 -5.40 2.84 16.72
N TYR A 150 -6.57 2.61 17.30
CA TYR A 150 -6.67 1.87 18.56
C TYR A 150 -6.86 0.39 18.23
N ILE A 151 -5.95 -0.47 18.69
CA ILE A 151 -5.95 -1.90 18.40
C ILE A 151 -5.37 -2.68 19.58
N ALA A 152 -6.00 -3.79 19.97
CA ALA A 152 -5.59 -4.62 21.09
C ALA A 152 -5.34 -3.83 22.39
N GLY A 153 -6.12 -2.77 22.62
CA GLY A 153 -5.98 -1.90 23.81
C GLY A 153 -4.84 -0.87 23.72
N ALA A 154 -4.07 -0.84 22.62
CA ALA A 154 -2.99 0.11 22.41
C ALA A 154 -3.40 1.23 21.43
N LYS A 155 -2.86 2.42 21.64
CA LYS A 155 -2.91 3.54 20.69
C LYS A 155 -1.66 3.48 19.82
N VAL A 156 -1.82 3.13 18.55
CA VAL A 156 -0.71 2.97 17.59
C VAL A 156 -0.75 4.11 16.57
N GLY A 157 0.37 4.80 16.42
CA GLY A 157 0.55 5.86 15.41
C GLY A 157 1.37 5.34 14.23
N PHE A 158 0.93 5.67 13.02
CA PHE A 158 1.61 5.39 11.76
C PHE A 158 2.00 6.72 11.13
N ILE A 159 3.24 6.88 10.69
CA ILE A 159 3.73 8.05 9.96
C ILE A 159 4.09 7.58 8.55
N GLY A 160 3.54 8.24 7.52
CA GLY A 160 3.83 7.95 6.13
C GLY A 160 4.97 8.81 5.62
N TYR A 161 5.87 8.20 4.84
CA TYR A 161 6.96 8.91 4.18
C TYR A 161 7.27 8.28 2.83
N THR A 162 7.35 9.08 1.76
CA THR A 162 7.71 8.62 0.42
C THR A 162 9.08 9.15 -0.01
N ASP A 163 9.57 8.71 -1.17
CA ASP A 163 10.87 9.13 -1.69
C ASP A 163 10.88 10.64 -2.00
N HIS A 164 11.70 11.38 -1.29
CA HIS A 164 11.89 12.83 -1.52
C HIS A 164 12.69 13.15 -2.78
N LEU A 165 13.29 12.16 -3.41
CA LEU A 165 14.09 12.32 -4.64
C LEU A 165 13.28 12.06 -5.92
N ILE A 166 11.98 11.86 -5.83
CA ILE A 166 11.12 11.63 -7.01
C ILE A 166 11.43 12.61 -8.17
N PRO A 167 11.50 13.93 -7.97
CA PRO A 167 11.76 14.87 -9.07
C PRO A 167 13.15 14.74 -9.71
N LYS A 168 14.07 14.05 -9.01
CA LYS A 168 15.45 13.80 -9.51
C LYS A 168 15.62 12.42 -10.14
N ARG A 169 14.78 11.46 -9.74
CA ARG A 169 14.84 10.06 -10.22
C ARG A 169 13.95 9.79 -11.40
N GLN A 170 12.88 10.56 -11.56
CA GLN A 170 11.90 10.43 -12.62
C GLN A 170 11.80 11.71 -13.43
N SER A 171 11.04 11.68 -14.52
CA SER A 171 10.75 12.89 -15.27
C SER A 171 10.08 13.94 -14.37
N PRO A 172 10.56 15.18 -14.32
CA PRO A 172 9.92 16.25 -13.55
C PRO A 172 8.43 16.46 -13.90
N ALA A 173 8.05 16.13 -15.14
CA ALA A 173 6.66 16.21 -15.58
C ALA A 173 5.71 15.27 -14.85
N TYR A 174 6.21 14.19 -14.23
CA TYR A 174 5.38 13.25 -13.46
C TYR A 174 4.98 13.83 -12.11
N SER A 175 5.90 14.55 -11.46
CA SER A 175 5.69 15.16 -10.15
C SER A 175 5.31 16.64 -10.21
N GLU A 176 4.91 17.14 -11.39
CA GLU A 176 4.47 18.53 -11.54
C GLU A 176 3.31 18.84 -10.58
N GLY A 177 3.48 19.90 -9.78
CA GLY A 177 2.51 20.33 -8.77
C GLY A 177 2.57 19.53 -7.45
N ILE A 178 3.58 18.67 -7.27
CA ILE A 178 3.84 17.95 -6.03
C ILE A 178 5.15 18.41 -5.42
#